data_e6d0f1f4d9087e39d987215e6511b0f4
#
_entry.id   e6d0f1f4d9087e39d987215e6511b0f4
#
_cell.length_a   1.000
_cell.length_b   1.000
_cell.length_c   1.000
_cell.angle_alpha   90.00
_cell.angle_beta   90.00
_cell.angle_gamma   90.00
#
_symmetry.space_group_name_H-M   'P 1'
#
loop_
_entity.id
_entity.type
_entity.pdbx_description
1 polymer ?
#
loop_
_entity_poly.entity_id
_entity_poly.type
_entity_poly.pdbx_seq_one_letter_code
_entity_poly.pdbx_strand_id
1 'polypeptide(L)'
;MSIELKKANEYEKAEQEKIPVEEKPAFHVAAPVGWINDPNGFSWYQGQIHLFYQYHPYTTEWGPMHWGHSVSDDMIHWKNMPSVLAPDQEYDKRGCFSGSAVEKDGKHVLIYTGVSNVQMENGSIQERQNQCIAYGDGEIYVKSPQNPVITGDMLPADCSKIDFRDPKVWKKGENYYLIVGNKNSEQKGQVVLFSSKNLEKWKFETVLAENSTGQIGTMWECPDFFELDGTHFLICSPQNMKAQKYEFHNGNNSVYFEIGRAHV
;
A
#
# COMPACT_ATOMS: atom_id res chain seq x y z
N MET A 1 -8.17 -19.40 5.01
CA MET A 1 -7.71 -18.48 6.06
C MET A 1 -6.53 -19.12 6.76
N SER A 2 -5.41 -18.40 6.87
CA SER A 2 -4.20 -18.88 7.60
C SER A 2 -4.43 -18.90 9.11
N ILE A 3 -3.52 -19.57 9.83
CA ILE A 3 -3.58 -19.63 11.30
C ILE A 3 -3.36 -18.23 11.89
N GLU A 4 -2.43 -17.45 11.33
CA GLU A 4 -2.10 -16.09 11.77
C GLU A 4 -3.28 -15.14 11.60
N LEU A 5 -3.93 -15.18 10.42
CA LEU A 5 -5.12 -14.36 10.16
C LEU A 5 -6.30 -14.75 11.07
N LYS A 6 -6.48 -16.05 11.31
CA LYS A 6 -7.50 -16.53 12.25
C LYS A 6 -7.24 -16.01 13.67
N LYS A 7 -6.00 -16.10 14.14
CA LYS A 7 -5.61 -15.57 15.47
C LYS A 7 -5.85 -14.06 15.59
N ALA A 8 -5.49 -13.29 14.54
CA ALA A 8 -5.73 -11.83 14.52
C ALA A 8 -7.23 -11.53 14.64
N ASN A 9 -8.08 -12.19 13.87
CA ASN A 9 -9.53 -11.98 13.89
C ASN A 9 -10.18 -12.43 15.21
N GLU A 10 -9.70 -13.52 15.82
CA GLU A 10 -10.18 -13.97 17.13
C GLU A 10 -9.79 -12.98 18.24
N TYR A 11 -8.55 -12.47 18.20
CA TYR A 11 -8.07 -11.47 19.14
C TYR A 11 -8.84 -10.15 19.00
N GLU A 12 -8.97 -9.65 17.79
CA GLU A 12 -9.72 -8.44 17.46
C GLU A 12 -11.15 -8.52 18.00
N LYS A 13 -11.86 -9.62 17.72
CA LYS A 13 -13.22 -9.85 18.21
C LYS A 13 -13.31 -9.83 19.74
N ALA A 14 -12.39 -10.49 20.43
CA ALA A 14 -12.39 -10.59 21.89
C ALA A 14 -12.06 -9.26 22.58
N GLU A 15 -11.12 -8.48 21.99
CA GLU A 15 -10.69 -7.23 22.60
C GLU A 15 -11.64 -6.05 22.29
N GLN A 16 -12.21 -5.98 21.09
CA GLN A 16 -13.16 -4.91 20.75
C GLN A 16 -14.46 -4.94 21.59
N GLU A 17 -14.87 -6.13 22.09
CA GLU A 17 -16.02 -6.27 22.98
C GLU A 17 -15.80 -5.60 24.35
N LYS A 18 -14.54 -5.35 24.74
CA LYS A 18 -14.17 -4.69 25.99
C LYS A 18 -14.17 -3.16 25.89
N ILE A 19 -14.22 -2.61 24.68
CA ILE A 19 -14.21 -1.16 24.46
C ILE A 19 -15.65 -0.64 24.51
N PRO A 20 -15.97 0.28 25.44
CA PRO A 20 -17.29 0.90 25.52
C PRO A 20 -17.68 1.60 24.23
N VAL A 21 -18.97 1.55 23.88
CA VAL A 21 -19.46 2.15 22.63
C VAL A 21 -19.20 3.67 22.59
N GLU A 22 -19.28 4.34 23.72
CA GLU A 22 -19.02 5.77 23.89
C GLU A 22 -17.56 6.18 23.65
N GLU A 23 -16.62 5.24 23.66
CA GLU A 23 -15.22 5.48 23.34
C GLU A 23 -14.92 5.32 21.85
N LYS A 24 -15.90 4.83 21.06
CA LYS A 24 -15.74 4.65 19.61
C LYS A 24 -16.19 5.90 18.85
N PRO A 25 -15.49 6.35 17.82
CA PRO A 25 -15.93 7.43 16.96
C PRO A 25 -17.30 7.12 16.32
N ALA A 26 -18.17 8.12 16.27
CA ALA A 26 -19.51 7.95 15.71
C ALA A 26 -19.50 7.87 14.17
N PHE A 27 -18.51 8.49 13.50
CA PHE A 27 -18.46 8.65 12.04
C PHE A 27 -17.05 8.64 11.42
N HIS A 28 -16.02 8.32 12.18
CA HIS A 28 -14.67 8.15 11.65
C HIS A 28 -14.31 6.67 11.54
N VAL A 29 -13.48 6.32 10.56
CA VAL A 29 -12.83 5.02 10.56
C VAL A 29 -11.85 4.96 11.71
N ALA A 30 -11.99 3.92 12.51
CA ALA A 30 -11.06 3.60 13.59
C ALA A 30 -10.81 2.10 13.59
N ALA A 31 -9.60 1.70 13.92
CA ALA A 31 -9.31 0.30 14.14
C ALA A 31 -10.18 -0.23 15.29
N PRO A 32 -10.67 -1.47 15.21
CA PRO A 32 -11.44 -2.06 16.30
C PRO A 32 -10.64 -2.15 17.60
N VAL A 33 -9.32 -2.36 17.50
CA VAL A 33 -8.32 -2.39 18.59
C VAL A 33 -6.93 -2.08 18.03
N GLY A 34 -5.92 -1.92 18.87
CA GLY A 34 -4.51 -1.87 18.49
C GLY A 34 -4.10 -0.61 17.73
N TRP A 35 -3.23 -0.79 16.73
CA TRP A 35 -2.60 0.27 15.94
C TRP A 35 -3.20 0.37 14.53
N ILE A 36 -3.41 1.59 14.04
CA ILE A 36 -3.82 1.91 12.66
C ILE A 36 -2.93 3.02 12.10
N ASN A 37 -2.56 2.91 10.79
CA ASN A 37 -1.92 4.02 10.05
C ASN A 37 -2.51 4.15 8.64
N ASP A 38 -1.77 3.88 7.57
CA ASP A 38 -2.14 4.20 6.20
C ASP A 38 -3.48 3.61 5.75
N PRO A 39 -4.34 4.40 5.09
CA PRO A 39 -5.46 3.86 4.34
C PRO A 39 -4.96 3.08 3.11
N ASN A 40 -5.57 1.93 2.83
CA ASN A 40 -5.22 1.03 1.75
C ASN A 40 -6.46 0.61 0.96
N GLY A 41 -6.28 0.25 -0.30
CA GLY A 41 -7.31 -0.44 -1.08
C GLY A 41 -8.66 0.27 -1.15
N PHE A 42 -8.70 1.61 -0.99
CA PHE A 42 -9.93 2.38 -1.09
C PHE A 42 -10.58 2.16 -2.44
N SER A 43 -11.79 1.60 -2.44
CA SER A 43 -12.42 1.12 -3.67
C SER A 43 -13.94 0.97 -3.52
N TRP A 44 -14.64 1.04 -4.66
CA TRP A 44 -16.02 0.64 -4.79
C TRP A 44 -16.10 -0.78 -5.31
N TYR A 45 -16.75 -1.69 -4.58
CA TYR A 45 -16.91 -3.07 -4.99
C TYR A 45 -18.23 -3.63 -4.49
N GLN A 46 -18.98 -4.31 -5.37
CA GLN A 46 -20.27 -4.95 -5.07
C GLN A 46 -21.29 -4.05 -4.33
N GLY A 47 -21.33 -2.76 -4.70
CA GLY A 47 -22.30 -1.81 -4.14
C GLY A 47 -21.92 -1.20 -2.81
N GLN A 48 -20.71 -1.43 -2.32
CA GLN A 48 -20.17 -0.83 -1.09
C GLN A 48 -18.81 -0.16 -1.31
N ILE A 49 -18.51 0.79 -0.46
CA ILE A 49 -17.18 1.39 -0.36
C ILE A 49 -16.38 0.53 0.61
N HIS A 50 -15.22 0.05 0.15
CA HIS A 50 -14.26 -0.68 0.94
C HIS A 50 -13.07 0.20 1.27
N LEU A 51 -12.66 0.20 2.52
CA LEU A 51 -11.43 0.81 3.01
C LEU A 51 -10.68 -0.23 3.82
N PHE A 52 -9.49 -0.53 3.37
CA PHE A 52 -8.52 -1.30 4.14
C PHE A 52 -7.53 -0.33 4.79
N TYR A 53 -6.76 -0.82 5.74
CA TYR A 53 -5.75 0.00 6.41
C TYR A 53 -4.63 -0.85 6.99
N GLN A 54 -3.46 -0.24 7.13
CA GLN A 54 -2.35 -0.81 7.88
C GLN A 54 -2.78 -1.00 9.32
N TYR A 55 -2.58 -2.22 9.83
CA TYR A 55 -3.17 -2.63 11.10
C TYR A 55 -2.26 -3.58 11.88
N HIS A 56 -2.06 -3.28 13.16
CA HIS A 56 -1.43 -4.20 14.10
C HIS A 56 -2.40 -4.44 15.27
N PRO A 57 -3.06 -5.62 15.36
CA PRO A 57 -4.15 -5.84 16.31
C PRO A 57 -3.69 -5.96 17.77
N TYR A 58 -2.46 -6.38 18.02
CA TYR A 58 -2.05 -6.89 19.33
C TYR A 58 -1.56 -5.82 20.30
N THR A 59 -1.13 -4.67 19.85
CA THR A 59 -0.65 -3.55 20.69
C THR A 59 -0.99 -2.22 20.05
N THR A 60 -0.92 -1.13 20.82
CA THR A 60 -1.08 0.25 20.35
C THR A 60 0.23 0.83 19.78
N GLU A 61 1.19 -0.01 19.48
CA GLU A 61 2.47 0.35 18.85
C GLU A 61 2.56 -0.27 17.47
N TRP A 62 3.37 0.35 16.61
CA TRP A 62 3.67 -0.20 15.29
C TRP A 62 4.32 -1.60 15.42
N GLY A 63 3.86 -2.55 14.64
CA GLY A 63 4.34 -3.92 14.64
C GLY A 63 4.19 -4.59 13.28
N PRO A 64 4.34 -5.92 13.17
CA PRO A 64 4.11 -6.62 11.90
C PRO A 64 2.70 -6.33 11.37
N MET A 65 2.63 -5.61 10.25
CA MET A 65 1.37 -5.11 9.72
C MET A 65 0.50 -6.20 9.12
N HIS A 66 -0.76 -6.13 9.46
CA HIS A 66 -1.90 -6.78 8.83
C HIS A 66 -2.65 -5.76 7.98
N TRP A 67 -3.67 -6.18 7.27
CA TRP A 67 -4.68 -5.29 6.71
C TRP A 67 -6.00 -5.47 7.46
N GLY A 68 -6.40 -4.42 8.19
CA GLY A 68 -7.75 -4.26 8.69
C GLY A 68 -8.70 -3.87 7.57
N HIS A 69 -10.01 -3.97 7.80
CA HIS A 69 -11.02 -3.76 6.79
C HIS A 69 -12.26 -3.09 7.38
N SER A 70 -12.79 -2.10 6.67
CA SER A 70 -14.07 -1.46 6.96
C SER A 70 -14.85 -1.24 5.68
N VAL A 71 -16.17 -1.26 5.77
CA VAL A 71 -17.08 -0.98 4.66
C VAL A 71 -18.05 0.13 5.01
N SER A 72 -18.53 0.85 3.99
CA SER A 72 -19.52 1.92 4.13
C SER A 72 -20.40 2.02 2.89
N ASP A 73 -21.64 2.48 3.08
CA ASP A 73 -22.57 2.83 2.00
C ASP A 73 -22.55 4.33 1.69
N ASP A 74 -22.02 5.17 2.59
CA ASP A 74 -22.13 6.65 2.54
C ASP A 74 -20.83 7.42 2.85
N MET A 75 -19.71 6.74 3.12
CA MET A 75 -18.41 7.29 3.57
C MET A 75 -18.44 8.01 4.94
N ILE A 76 -19.56 7.98 5.64
CA ILE A 76 -19.73 8.60 6.96
C ILE A 76 -19.82 7.52 8.04
N HIS A 77 -20.70 6.54 7.80
CA HIS A 77 -20.91 5.43 8.71
C HIS A 77 -20.13 4.21 8.24
N TRP A 78 -19.21 3.75 9.09
CA TRP A 78 -18.31 2.64 8.78
C TRP A 78 -18.59 1.43 9.65
N LYS A 79 -18.60 0.27 9.03
CA LYS A 79 -18.69 -1.02 9.71
C LYS A 79 -17.34 -1.72 9.62
N ASN A 80 -16.78 -2.06 10.78
CA ASN A 80 -15.58 -2.89 10.82
C ASN A 80 -15.90 -4.32 10.37
N MET A 81 -15.05 -4.83 9.52
CA MET A 81 -15.05 -6.20 9.01
C MET A 81 -13.83 -6.94 9.57
N PRO A 82 -13.78 -8.26 9.56
CA PRO A 82 -12.57 -8.98 9.94
C PRO A 82 -11.35 -8.58 9.11
N SER A 83 -10.18 -8.60 9.71
CA SER A 83 -8.91 -8.39 9.00
C SER A 83 -8.75 -9.38 7.85
N VAL A 84 -8.16 -8.93 6.74
CA VAL A 84 -8.11 -9.67 5.46
C VAL A 84 -6.73 -10.20 5.10
N LEU A 85 -5.65 -9.58 5.57
CA LEU A 85 -4.27 -10.04 5.39
C LEU A 85 -3.54 -10.08 6.72
N ALA A 86 -2.73 -11.12 6.90
CA ALA A 86 -1.78 -11.27 8.00
C ALA A 86 -0.38 -11.60 7.44
N PRO A 87 0.72 -11.30 8.14
CA PRO A 87 2.09 -11.63 7.73
C PRO A 87 2.37 -13.14 7.95
N ASP A 88 1.87 -13.97 7.05
CA ASP A 88 1.80 -15.44 7.20
C ASP A 88 2.57 -16.23 6.12
N GLN A 89 3.25 -15.51 5.20
CA GLN A 89 4.07 -16.12 4.15
C GLN A 89 5.52 -15.68 4.27
N GLU A 90 6.46 -16.45 3.74
CA GLU A 90 7.89 -16.11 3.80
C GLU A 90 8.20 -14.74 3.15
N TYR A 91 7.46 -14.37 2.11
CA TYR A 91 7.65 -13.09 1.41
C TYR A 91 7.01 -11.89 2.11
N ASP A 92 6.19 -12.09 3.14
CA ASP A 92 5.55 -11.00 3.91
C ASP A 92 5.64 -11.17 5.44
N LYS A 93 6.53 -12.01 5.90
CA LYS A 93 6.70 -12.38 7.31
C LYS A 93 6.98 -11.19 8.26
N ARG A 94 7.50 -10.09 7.70
CA ARG A 94 7.76 -8.84 8.41
C ARG A 94 6.59 -7.86 8.37
N GLY A 95 5.62 -8.09 7.50
CA GLY A 95 4.42 -7.28 7.37
C GLY A 95 3.80 -7.31 5.97
N CYS A 96 2.49 -7.14 5.94
CA CYS A 96 1.73 -6.77 4.74
C CYS A 96 1.63 -5.24 4.72
N PHE A 97 2.55 -4.55 4.00
CA PHE A 97 2.60 -3.10 3.95
C PHE A 97 1.56 -2.54 2.97
N SER A 98 1.53 -1.23 2.83
CA SER A 98 0.50 -0.49 2.10
C SER A 98 0.34 -0.92 0.64
N GLY A 99 -0.81 -0.57 0.09
CA GLY A 99 -1.17 -0.89 -1.28
C GLY A 99 -2.59 -0.46 -1.66
N SER A 100 -3.11 -1.03 -2.72
CA SER A 100 -4.37 -0.63 -3.34
C SER A 100 -5.25 -1.81 -3.74
N ALA A 101 -6.42 -1.52 -4.33
CA ALA A 101 -7.34 -2.53 -4.81
C ALA A 101 -7.81 -2.24 -6.24
N VAL A 102 -8.21 -3.29 -6.96
CA VAL A 102 -8.81 -3.20 -8.29
C VAL A 102 -9.78 -4.36 -8.49
N GLU A 103 -10.79 -4.17 -9.32
CA GLU A 103 -11.66 -5.27 -9.75
C GLU A 103 -11.07 -5.98 -10.98
N LYS A 104 -11.11 -7.31 -10.95
CA LYS A 104 -10.79 -8.18 -12.09
C LYS A 104 -11.74 -9.37 -12.15
N ASP A 105 -12.48 -9.50 -13.26
CA ASP A 105 -13.37 -10.64 -13.55
C ASP A 105 -14.33 -10.94 -12.38
N GLY A 106 -14.92 -9.87 -11.80
CA GLY A 106 -15.85 -9.95 -10.67
C GLY A 106 -15.20 -10.27 -9.32
N LYS A 107 -13.87 -10.30 -9.25
CA LYS A 107 -13.12 -10.46 -7.99
C LYS A 107 -12.53 -9.13 -7.54
N HIS A 108 -12.56 -8.91 -6.25
CA HIS A 108 -11.83 -7.82 -5.61
C HIS A 108 -10.37 -8.24 -5.42
N VAL A 109 -9.43 -7.54 -6.04
CA VAL A 109 -8.01 -7.89 -6.01
C VAL A 109 -7.25 -6.84 -5.22
N LEU A 110 -6.63 -7.25 -4.12
CA LEU A 110 -5.73 -6.41 -3.33
C LEU A 110 -4.31 -6.59 -3.86
N ILE A 111 -3.59 -5.47 -4.01
CA ILE A 111 -2.17 -5.45 -4.34
C ILE A 111 -1.46 -4.72 -3.21
N TYR A 112 -0.49 -5.37 -2.58
CA TYR A 112 0.18 -4.89 -1.37
C TYR A 112 1.68 -5.15 -1.42
N THR A 113 2.44 -4.51 -0.55
CA THR A 113 3.86 -4.78 -0.39
C THR A 113 4.08 -5.84 0.68
N GLY A 114 4.56 -7.00 0.29
CA GLY A 114 5.06 -8.02 1.22
C GLY A 114 6.49 -7.70 1.64
N VAL A 115 6.73 -7.66 2.95
CA VAL A 115 8.04 -7.38 3.53
C VAL A 115 8.64 -8.63 4.17
N SER A 116 9.86 -8.93 3.81
CA SER A 116 10.61 -10.07 4.32
C SER A 116 12.08 -9.71 4.57
N ASN A 117 12.77 -10.60 5.26
CA ASN A 117 14.22 -10.53 5.43
C ASN A 117 14.88 -11.64 4.62
N VAL A 118 15.94 -11.32 3.90
CA VAL A 118 16.75 -12.28 3.14
C VAL A 118 18.16 -12.28 3.70
N GLN A 119 18.69 -13.47 3.96
CA GLN A 119 20.09 -13.64 4.33
C GLN A 119 20.97 -13.52 3.07
N MET A 120 21.92 -12.58 3.09
CA MET A 120 22.85 -12.35 2.00
C MET A 120 24.06 -13.32 2.12
N GLU A 121 24.78 -13.50 1.02
CA GLU A 121 25.98 -14.37 0.97
C GLU A 121 27.06 -13.98 2.00
N ASN A 122 27.17 -12.68 2.31
CA ASN A 122 28.09 -12.16 3.33
C ASN A 122 27.60 -12.35 4.77
N GLY A 123 26.47 -13.04 4.98
CA GLY A 123 25.86 -13.30 6.28
C GLY A 123 25.01 -12.13 6.84
N SER A 124 24.96 -10.97 6.18
CA SER A 124 24.08 -9.88 6.60
C SER A 124 22.60 -10.21 6.29
N ILE A 125 21.69 -9.58 7.04
CA ILE A 125 20.26 -9.65 6.77
C ILE A 125 19.87 -8.36 6.03
N GLN A 126 19.17 -8.52 4.91
CA GLN A 126 18.64 -7.42 4.12
C GLN A 126 17.12 -7.53 4.02
N GLU A 127 16.43 -6.41 4.26
CA GLU A 127 15.00 -6.30 4.00
C GLU A 127 14.71 -6.40 2.49
N ARG A 128 13.59 -7.02 2.15
CA ARG A 128 13.05 -7.10 0.80
C ARG A 128 11.60 -6.63 0.82
N GLN A 129 11.28 -5.74 -0.08
CA GLN A 129 9.95 -5.22 -0.33
C GLN A 129 9.55 -5.64 -1.74
N ASN A 130 8.53 -6.49 -1.85
CA ASN A 130 8.05 -7.04 -3.12
C ASN A 130 6.55 -6.85 -3.22
N GLN A 131 6.01 -6.71 -4.45
CA GLN A 131 4.58 -6.53 -4.61
C GLN A 131 3.89 -7.88 -4.73
N CYS A 132 2.81 -8.03 -3.97
CA CYS A 132 2.03 -9.24 -3.80
C CYS A 132 0.55 -8.98 -4.09
N ILE A 133 -0.20 -10.01 -4.44
CA ILE A 133 -1.64 -9.92 -4.71
C ILE A 133 -2.44 -10.93 -3.87
N ALA A 134 -3.67 -10.53 -3.54
CA ALA A 134 -4.67 -11.40 -2.96
C ALA A 134 -6.01 -11.21 -3.67
N TYR A 135 -6.69 -12.30 -3.96
CA TYR A 135 -7.99 -12.32 -4.61
C TYR A 135 -9.09 -12.53 -3.57
N GLY A 136 -10.17 -11.78 -3.66
CA GLY A 136 -11.29 -11.86 -2.74
C GLY A 136 -12.65 -11.61 -3.36
N ASP A 137 -13.65 -11.68 -2.51
CA ASP A 137 -15.07 -11.46 -2.82
C ASP A 137 -15.67 -10.25 -2.06
N GLY A 138 -14.81 -9.46 -1.40
CA GLY A 138 -15.21 -8.34 -0.53
C GLY A 138 -15.19 -8.69 0.95
N GLU A 139 -15.20 -9.97 1.32
CA GLU A 139 -15.13 -10.44 2.71
C GLU A 139 -13.92 -11.32 2.97
N ILE A 140 -13.67 -12.30 2.11
CA ILE A 140 -12.59 -13.29 2.27
C ILE A 140 -11.57 -13.09 1.15
N TYR A 141 -10.29 -13.06 1.53
CA TYR A 141 -9.18 -12.87 0.61
C TYR A 141 -8.19 -14.03 0.72
N VAL A 142 -7.67 -14.43 -0.44
CA VAL A 142 -6.68 -15.52 -0.56
C VAL A 142 -5.47 -15.00 -1.32
N LYS A 143 -4.30 -15.09 -0.72
CA LYS A 143 -3.03 -14.71 -1.35
C LYS A 143 -2.75 -15.60 -2.56
N SER A 144 -2.27 -15.00 -3.64
CA SER A 144 -1.93 -15.73 -4.86
C SER A 144 -0.75 -16.68 -4.61
N PRO A 145 -0.79 -17.91 -5.15
CA PRO A 145 0.37 -18.79 -5.13
C PRO A 145 1.51 -18.31 -6.04
N GLN A 146 1.27 -17.29 -6.87
CA GLN A 146 2.27 -16.66 -7.74
C GLN A 146 3.08 -15.56 -7.03
N ASN A 147 2.73 -15.23 -5.77
CA ASN A 147 3.44 -14.20 -5.02
C ASN A 147 4.90 -14.54 -4.72
N PRO A 148 5.79 -13.55 -4.73
CA PRO A 148 5.56 -12.16 -5.13
C PRO A 148 5.45 -12.00 -6.65
N VAL A 149 4.55 -11.12 -7.15
CA VAL A 149 4.33 -10.90 -8.58
C VAL A 149 5.24 -9.83 -9.19
N ILE A 150 5.78 -8.92 -8.37
CA ILE A 150 6.82 -7.96 -8.76
C ILE A 150 7.91 -7.97 -7.70
N THR A 151 9.15 -8.12 -8.13
CA THR A 151 10.33 -8.09 -7.26
C THR A 151 11.31 -6.99 -7.66
N GLY A 152 12.18 -6.60 -6.75
CA GLY A 152 13.22 -5.61 -7.02
C GLY A 152 14.18 -6.02 -8.16
N ASP A 153 14.23 -7.30 -8.53
CA ASP A 153 15.08 -7.77 -9.64
C ASP A 153 14.53 -7.38 -11.01
N MET A 154 13.28 -6.98 -11.09
CA MET A 154 12.65 -6.45 -12.31
C MET A 154 12.98 -4.98 -12.56
N LEU A 155 13.59 -4.30 -11.60
CA LEU A 155 13.93 -2.89 -11.66
C LEU A 155 15.28 -2.66 -12.34
N PRO A 156 15.48 -1.51 -13.03
CA PRO A 156 16.79 -1.04 -13.48
C PRO A 156 17.80 -0.94 -12.32
N ALA A 157 19.09 -0.98 -12.68
CA ALA A 157 20.18 -0.97 -11.70
C ALA A 157 20.22 0.29 -10.83
N ASP A 158 19.72 1.40 -11.33
CA ASP A 158 19.66 2.68 -10.60
C ASP A 158 18.50 2.77 -9.59
N CYS A 159 17.54 1.86 -9.66
CA CYS A 159 16.42 1.81 -8.73
C CYS A 159 16.77 1.01 -7.48
N SER A 160 16.28 1.45 -6.31
CA SER A 160 16.40 0.69 -5.07
C SER A 160 15.64 -0.63 -5.15
N LYS A 161 16.31 -1.73 -4.83
CA LYS A 161 15.71 -3.05 -4.71
C LYS A 161 15.16 -3.33 -3.29
N ILE A 162 15.38 -2.41 -2.36
CA ILE A 162 14.99 -2.51 -0.95
C ILE A 162 13.81 -1.59 -0.68
N ASP A 163 13.94 -0.30 -0.99
CA ASP A 163 12.89 0.70 -0.85
C ASP A 163 12.01 0.66 -2.10
N PHE A 164 10.99 -0.21 -2.06
CA PHE A 164 10.14 -0.51 -3.21
C PHE A 164 8.76 -0.92 -2.72
N ARG A 165 7.88 0.06 -2.42
CA ARG A 165 6.62 -0.17 -1.69
C ARG A 165 5.47 0.71 -2.13
N ASP A 166 4.29 0.39 -1.59
CA ASP A 166 3.04 1.12 -1.70
C ASP A 166 2.47 1.13 -3.13
N PRO A 167 2.15 -0.03 -3.69
CA PRO A 167 1.66 -0.13 -5.07
C PRO A 167 0.26 0.48 -5.22
N LYS A 168 0.10 1.36 -6.21
CA LYS A 168 -1.20 1.84 -6.68
C LYS A 168 -1.50 1.28 -8.05
N VAL A 169 -2.58 0.50 -8.15
CA VAL A 169 -3.02 -0.15 -9.39
C VAL A 169 -4.26 0.54 -9.94
N TRP A 170 -4.37 0.57 -11.26
CA TRP A 170 -5.61 0.93 -11.98
C TRP A 170 -5.72 0.16 -13.30
N LYS A 171 -6.93 0.11 -13.84
CA LYS A 171 -7.21 -0.47 -15.15
C LYS A 171 -7.44 0.64 -16.17
N LYS A 172 -6.82 0.53 -17.36
CA LYS A 172 -7.09 1.40 -18.51
C LYS A 172 -7.19 0.55 -19.78
N GLY A 173 -8.39 0.48 -20.36
CA GLY A 173 -8.68 -0.45 -21.45
C GLY A 173 -8.52 -1.91 -21.00
N GLU A 174 -7.73 -2.69 -21.75
CA GLU A 174 -7.46 -4.10 -21.45
C GLU A 174 -6.23 -4.32 -20.53
N ASN A 175 -5.53 -3.24 -20.17
CA ASN A 175 -4.30 -3.32 -19.40
C ASN A 175 -4.54 -2.83 -17.97
N TYR A 176 -3.76 -3.41 -17.06
CA TYR A 176 -3.54 -2.89 -15.72
C TYR A 176 -2.21 -2.16 -15.69
N TYR A 177 -2.21 -1.06 -15.01
CA TYR A 177 -1.01 -0.26 -14.73
C TYR A 177 -0.82 -0.19 -13.23
N LEU A 178 0.43 -0.09 -12.81
CA LEU A 178 0.77 -0.03 -11.40
C LEU A 178 1.97 0.87 -11.22
N ILE A 179 1.86 1.82 -10.29
CA ILE A 179 3.00 2.60 -9.82
C ILE A 179 3.41 2.14 -8.42
N VAL A 180 4.70 2.28 -8.14
CA VAL A 180 5.28 1.93 -6.83
C VAL A 180 6.27 3.00 -6.41
N GLY A 181 6.25 3.34 -5.14
CA GLY A 181 7.24 4.21 -4.54
C GLY A 181 8.63 3.58 -4.53
N ASN A 182 9.63 4.40 -4.82
CA ASN A 182 11.03 3.97 -4.93
C ASN A 182 11.98 5.13 -4.63
N LYS A 183 13.26 4.86 -4.60
CA LYS A 183 14.34 5.84 -4.67
C LYS A 183 15.46 5.36 -5.58
N ASN A 184 16.22 6.30 -6.13
CA ASN A 184 17.37 5.98 -6.98
C ASN A 184 18.68 5.78 -6.17
N SER A 185 19.79 5.47 -6.85
CA SER A 185 21.11 5.28 -6.25
C SER A 185 21.65 6.52 -5.56
N GLU A 186 21.20 7.73 -5.94
CA GLU A 186 21.53 9.00 -5.28
C GLU A 186 20.66 9.32 -4.07
N GLN A 187 19.83 8.38 -3.61
CA GLN A 187 18.87 8.53 -2.50
C GLN A 187 17.81 9.61 -2.78
N LYS A 188 17.42 9.79 -4.00
CA LYS A 188 16.35 10.69 -4.42
C LYS A 188 15.08 9.90 -4.66
N GLY A 189 13.94 10.38 -4.12
CA GLY A 189 12.63 9.77 -4.30
C GLY A 189 12.21 9.73 -5.77
N GLN A 190 11.56 8.64 -6.15
CA GLN A 190 11.00 8.43 -7.48
C GLN A 190 9.80 7.49 -7.43
N VAL A 191 9.05 7.43 -8.53
CA VAL A 191 7.92 6.52 -8.73
C VAL A 191 8.18 5.73 -10.01
N VAL A 192 8.05 4.41 -9.93
CA VAL A 192 8.24 3.50 -11.06
C VAL A 192 6.91 2.97 -11.57
N LEU A 193 6.80 2.74 -12.88
CA LEU A 193 5.59 2.29 -13.56
C LEU A 193 5.77 0.89 -14.14
N PHE A 194 4.77 0.06 -13.90
CA PHE A 194 4.62 -1.27 -14.49
C PHE A 194 3.30 -1.40 -15.26
N SER A 195 3.25 -2.35 -16.18
CA SER A 195 2.02 -2.76 -16.87
C SER A 195 1.81 -4.27 -16.84
N SER A 196 0.55 -4.70 -16.90
CA SER A 196 0.15 -6.10 -16.94
C SER A 196 -1.16 -6.29 -17.68
N LYS A 197 -1.38 -7.48 -18.25
CA LYS A 197 -2.69 -7.90 -18.79
C LYS A 197 -3.50 -8.76 -17.82
N ASN A 198 -2.88 -9.26 -16.74
CA ASN A 198 -3.51 -10.28 -15.91
C ASN A 198 -3.24 -10.13 -14.40
N LEU A 199 -2.57 -9.05 -13.95
CA LEU A 199 -2.14 -8.77 -12.57
C LEU A 199 -1.06 -9.72 -12.01
N GLU A 200 -0.70 -10.78 -12.71
CA GLU A 200 0.28 -11.76 -12.25
C GLU A 200 1.64 -11.64 -12.96
N LYS A 201 1.62 -11.22 -14.23
CA LYS A 201 2.83 -11.02 -15.03
C LYS A 201 2.96 -9.54 -15.35
N TRP A 202 3.98 -8.92 -14.79
CA TRP A 202 4.24 -7.49 -14.89
C TRP A 202 5.47 -7.21 -15.74
N LYS A 203 5.46 -6.08 -16.41
CA LYS A 203 6.56 -5.54 -17.17
C LYS A 203 6.89 -4.15 -16.62
N PHE A 204 8.15 -3.90 -16.32
CA PHE A 204 8.64 -2.56 -16.05
C PHE A 204 8.53 -1.70 -17.32
N GLU A 205 7.95 -0.52 -17.20
CA GLU A 205 7.80 0.42 -18.31
C GLU A 205 8.80 1.57 -18.21
N THR A 206 8.83 2.29 -17.09
CA THR A 206 9.69 3.46 -16.92
C THR A 206 9.75 3.92 -15.45
N VAL A 207 10.66 4.83 -15.16
CA VAL A 207 10.54 5.77 -14.02
C VAL A 207 9.55 6.85 -14.46
N LEU A 208 8.39 6.92 -13.81
CA LEU A 208 7.31 7.85 -14.17
C LEU A 208 7.63 9.29 -13.76
N ALA A 209 8.20 9.44 -12.57
CA ALA A 209 8.61 10.71 -12.00
C ALA A 209 9.77 10.51 -11.02
N GLU A 210 10.64 11.51 -10.93
CA GLU A 210 11.79 11.50 -10.03
C GLU A 210 12.06 12.89 -9.42
N ASN A 211 12.70 12.89 -8.26
CA ASN A 211 13.16 14.10 -7.58
C ASN A 211 14.48 14.61 -8.19
N SER A 212 14.44 15.18 -9.39
CA SER A 212 15.62 15.65 -10.11
C SER A 212 16.39 16.75 -9.34
N THR A 213 15.70 17.60 -8.58
CA THR A 213 16.30 18.70 -7.82
C THR A 213 16.93 18.27 -6.49
N GLY A 214 16.57 17.09 -5.97
CA GLY A 214 16.93 16.64 -4.62
C GLY A 214 16.18 17.35 -3.49
N GLN A 215 15.21 18.21 -3.78
CA GLN A 215 14.49 19.01 -2.76
C GLN A 215 13.26 18.32 -2.20
N ILE A 216 12.71 17.33 -2.91
CA ILE A 216 11.46 16.65 -2.58
C ILE A 216 11.75 15.28 -1.92
N GLY A 217 12.48 15.29 -0.81
CA GLY A 217 12.69 14.10 0.02
C GLY A 217 13.51 12.97 -0.60
N THR A 218 13.66 11.88 0.13
CA THR A 218 14.52 10.74 -0.21
C THR A 218 13.79 9.48 -0.62
N MET A 219 12.56 9.31 -0.23
CA MET A 219 11.67 8.20 -0.61
C MET A 219 10.28 8.77 -0.84
N TRP A 220 9.63 8.36 -1.91
CA TRP A 220 8.26 8.75 -2.20
C TRP A 220 7.33 7.59 -1.87
N GLU A 221 6.68 7.68 -0.71
CA GLU A 221 5.73 6.68 -0.23
C GLU A 221 4.31 6.95 -0.74
N CYS A 222 3.47 5.93 -0.68
CA CYS A 222 2.04 5.99 -0.95
C CYS A 222 1.69 6.75 -2.25
N PRO A 223 2.32 6.45 -3.40
CA PRO A 223 2.00 7.16 -4.63
C PRO A 223 0.56 6.86 -5.05
N ASP A 224 -0.17 7.89 -5.47
CA ASP A 224 -1.45 7.78 -6.15
C ASP A 224 -1.42 8.53 -7.48
N PHE A 225 -1.99 7.95 -8.53
CA PHE A 225 -2.00 8.51 -9.87
C PHE A 225 -3.39 8.43 -10.47
N PHE A 226 -3.93 9.58 -10.85
CA PHE A 226 -5.29 9.68 -11.37
C PHE A 226 -5.42 10.84 -12.36
N GLU A 227 -6.52 10.83 -13.11
CA GLU A 227 -6.93 11.90 -14.01
C GLU A 227 -8.11 12.66 -13.42
N LEU A 228 -8.02 13.97 -13.40
CA LEU A 228 -9.09 14.88 -13.01
C LEU A 228 -9.20 16.00 -14.04
N ASP A 229 -10.36 16.14 -14.67
CA ASP A 229 -10.66 17.15 -15.70
C ASP A 229 -9.60 17.20 -16.82
N GLY A 230 -9.15 16.01 -17.29
CA GLY A 230 -8.17 15.87 -18.37
C GLY A 230 -6.71 16.16 -17.95
N THR A 231 -6.47 16.45 -16.69
CA THR A 231 -5.12 16.61 -16.13
C THR A 231 -4.76 15.40 -15.27
N HIS A 232 -3.56 14.86 -15.48
CA HIS A 232 -3.04 13.74 -14.66
C HIS A 232 -2.31 14.29 -13.43
N PHE A 233 -2.62 13.73 -12.29
CA PHE A 233 -1.99 14.08 -11.01
C PHE A 233 -1.25 12.87 -10.44
N LEU A 234 -0.06 13.11 -9.93
CA LEU A 234 0.67 12.21 -9.07
C LEU A 234 0.70 12.82 -7.66
N ILE A 235 0.21 12.09 -6.67
CA ILE A 235 0.35 12.44 -5.25
C ILE A 235 1.34 11.44 -4.64
N CYS A 236 2.20 11.90 -3.74
CA CYS A 236 3.05 11.01 -2.94
C CYS A 236 3.39 11.65 -1.59
N SER A 237 3.94 10.85 -0.69
CA SER A 237 4.38 11.26 0.64
C SER A 237 5.91 11.18 0.75
N PRO A 238 6.66 12.23 0.37
CA PRO A 238 8.11 12.25 0.46
C PRO A 238 8.58 12.23 1.90
N GLN A 239 9.58 11.38 2.18
CA GLN A 239 10.28 11.33 3.46
C GLN A 239 11.48 12.28 3.49
N ASN A 240 11.84 12.71 4.70
CA ASN A 240 13.05 13.49 4.98
C ASN A 240 13.15 14.80 4.19
N MET A 241 12.04 15.48 3.95
CA MET A 241 12.07 16.83 3.37
C MET A 241 12.68 17.83 4.34
N LYS A 242 13.32 18.84 3.79
CA LYS A 242 13.75 20.03 4.54
C LYS A 242 12.68 21.11 4.46
N ALA A 243 12.49 21.83 5.55
CA ALA A 243 11.53 22.94 5.59
C ALA A 243 11.83 23.97 4.50
N GLN A 244 10.78 24.40 3.81
CA GLN A 244 10.85 25.42 2.75
C GLN A 244 9.83 26.51 3.07
N LYS A 245 10.28 27.52 3.80
CA LYS A 245 9.43 28.65 4.25
C LYS A 245 8.13 28.17 4.92
N TYR A 246 6.98 28.46 4.31
CA TYR A 246 5.65 28.10 4.78
C TYR A 246 5.03 26.92 4.01
N GLU A 247 5.70 26.44 2.98
CA GLU A 247 5.17 25.42 2.07
C GLU A 247 5.37 24.00 2.62
N PHE A 248 6.57 23.70 3.13
CA PHE A 248 6.89 22.40 3.68
C PHE A 248 7.54 22.50 5.05
N HIS A 249 7.24 21.54 5.93
CA HIS A 249 7.94 21.37 7.20
C HIS A 249 9.08 20.34 7.08
N ASN A 250 9.94 20.23 8.09
CA ASN A 250 10.94 19.16 8.17
C ASN A 250 10.26 17.80 8.37
N GLY A 251 10.76 16.76 7.67
CA GLY A 251 10.29 15.40 7.80
C GLY A 251 9.38 14.97 6.65
N ASN A 252 8.30 14.26 6.94
CA ASN A 252 7.40 13.71 5.94
C ASN A 252 6.31 14.73 5.58
N ASN A 253 6.05 14.86 4.29
CA ASN A 253 5.04 15.75 3.76
C ASN A 253 4.16 15.01 2.74
N SER A 254 3.05 15.60 2.32
CA SER A 254 2.31 15.17 1.13
C SER A 254 2.49 16.20 0.04
N VAL A 255 2.79 15.73 -1.17
CA VAL A 255 3.00 16.59 -2.35
C VAL A 255 2.17 16.06 -3.52
N TYR A 256 1.81 16.96 -4.44
CA TYR A 256 1.22 16.56 -5.71
C TYR A 256 1.95 17.22 -6.88
N PHE A 257 1.90 16.56 -8.03
CA PHE A 257 2.47 17.02 -9.28
C PHE A 257 1.43 16.89 -10.39
N GLU A 258 1.35 17.90 -11.26
CA GLU A 258 0.68 17.77 -12.54
C GLU A 258 1.63 17.06 -13.52
N ILE A 259 1.21 15.91 -14.04
CA ILE A 259 2.02 15.10 -14.96
C ILE A 259 1.58 15.34 -16.41
N GLY A 260 2.55 15.52 -17.30
CA GLY A 260 2.30 15.69 -18.75
C GLY A 260 2.25 17.14 -19.22
N ARG A 261 2.44 18.12 -18.35
CA ARG A 261 2.78 19.49 -18.78
C ARG A 261 4.31 19.58 -18.80
N ALA A 262 4.88 19.81 -20.00
CA ALA A 262 6.26 20.25 -20.08
C ALA A 262 6.38 21.59 -19.34
N HIS A 263 7.16 21.61 -18.26
CA HIS A 263 7.61 22.88 -17.73
C HIS A 263 8.59 23.50 -18.73
N VAL A 264 8.12 24.51 -19.44
CA VAL A 264 8.96 25.34 -20.31
C VAL A 264 9.76 26.30 -19.43
#